data_33d81002ae9381eddc420cc57a6a46f2
#
_entry.id   33d81002ae9381eddc420cc57a6a46f2
#
_cell.length_a   1.000
_cell.length_b   1.000
_cell.length_c   1.000
_cell.angle_alpha   90.00
_cell.angle_beta   90.00
_cell.angle_gamma   90.00
#
_symmetry.space_group_name_H-M   'P 1'
#
loop_
_entity.id
_entity.type
_entity.pdbx_description
1 polymer ?
#
loop_
_entity_poly.entity_id
_entity_poly.type
_entity_poly.pdbx_seq_one_letter_code
_entity_poly.pdbx_strand_id
1 'polypeptide(L)'
;GTSPQEIGVTEITQGFIYDYKQLDYFHIDPDKVSSSGTIVNEPYWEKYKYLFILLYPSILALLIASIVWLMRANRRESKRRIQAQTRLLVQNKLVEQRNEFDNVFHSIRDGVITYDTDLHIHFTNRSLLQMLHLPYDSGGRFYEGMMAGSIFKIYYNGQDILHSMLKQVAAKGESVKIPQGAFMKEVHSDKYFPVSGEIVPIRSKDTITGMALSARNISNEEMQKRFFDMAVDESSIYPWQFDMETNLSLIHI
;
A
#
# COMPACT_ATOMS: atom_id res chain seq x y z
N GLY A 1 -48.66 32.70 -94.47
CA GLY A 1 -48.00 31.53 -95.02
C GLY A 1 -46.59 31.45 -94.54
N THR A 2 -46.31 30.64 -93.46
CA THR A 2 -44.93 30.32 -93.00
C THR A 2 -44.34 29.32 -93.94
N SER A 3 -43.09 29.60 -94.35
CA SER A 3 -42.28 28.78 -95.23
C SER A 3 -42.08 27.34 -94.66
N PRO A 4 -42.11 26.30 -95.52
CA PRO A 4 -41.90 24.90 -95.06
C PRO A 4 -40.51 24.59 -94.45
N GLN A 5 -39.62 25.59 -94.48
CA GLN A 5 -38.28 25.43 -93.91
C GLN A 5 -38.15 25.74 -92.41
N GLU A 6 -39.21 26.16 -91.73
CA GLU A 6 -39.24 26.48 -90.28
C GLU A 6 -39.84 25.37 -89.37
N ILE A 7 -40.23 24.25 -89.97
CA ILE A 7 -40.66 23.11 -89.15
C ILE A 7 -39.39 22.32 -88.80
N GLY A 8 -38.86 22.59 -87.59
CA GLY A 8 -37.79 21.80 -87.02
C GLY A 8 -38.23 20.33 -86.92
N VAL A 9 -37.60 19.50 -87.73
CA VAL A 9 -37.76 18.04 -87.60
C VAL A 9 -37.16 17.66 -86.25
N THR A 10 -38.01 17.45 -85.28
CA THR A 10 -37.55 16.78 -84.04
C THR A 10 -37.27 15.33 -84.39
N GLU A 11 -36.00 14.97 -84.46
CA GLU A 11 -35.60 13.54 -84.56
C GLU A 11 -36.31 12.76 -83.44
N ILE A 12 -37.32 11.95 -83.80
CA ILE A 12 -37.90 10.98 -82.90
C ILE A 12 -36.91 9.86 -82.81
N THR A 13 -36.13 9.88 -81.74
CA THR A 13 -35.27 8.75 -81.33
C THR A 13 -36.22 7.60 -80.95
N GLN A 14 -36.43 6.68 -81.91
CA GLN A 14 -37.16 5.44 -81.63
C GLN A 14 -36.35 4.60 -80.68
N GLY A 15 -36.59 4.81 -79.33
CA GLY A 15 -36.08 3.93 -78.35
C GLY A 15 -37.05 2.79 -78.07
N PHE A 16 -36.56 1.57 -77.98
CA PHE A 16 -37.38 0.44 -77.52
C PHE A 16 -37.69 0.62 -76.03
N ILE A 17 -38.92 0.28 -75.64
CA ILE A 17 -39.36 0.30 -74.23
C ILE A 17 -39.61 -1.19 -73.83
N TYR A 18 -38.88 -1.65 -72.83
CA TYR A 18 -39.01 -3.01 -72.33
C TYR A 18 -39.65 -2.98 -70.95
N ASP A 19 -40.68 -3.83 -70.71
CA ASP A 19 -41.23 -3.99 -69.37
C ASP A 19 -40.42 -5.05 -68.61
N TYR A 20 -39.85 -4.69 -67.44
CA TYR A 20 -39.04 -5.57 -66.64
C TYR A 20 -39.75 -6.88 -66.30
N LYS A 21 -41.09 -6.87 -66.00
CA LYS A 21 -41.86 -8.08 -65.68
C LYS A 21 -41.94 -9.06 -66.87
N GLN A 22 -41.94 -8.53 -68.10
CA GLN A 22 -41.93 -9.37 -69.30
C GLN A 22 -40.55 -9.95 -69.56
N LEU A 23 -39.52 -9.16 -69.34
CA LEU A 23 -38.11 -9.63 -69.46
C LEU A 23 -37.84 -10.78 -68.46
N ASP A 24 -38.33 -10.62 -67.20
CA ASP A 24 -38.17 -11.63 -66.16
C ASP A 24 -39.00 -12.90 -66.49
N TYR A 25 -40.21 -12.75 -66.97
CA TYR A 25 -41.06 -13.89 -67.40
C TYR A 25 -40.43 -14.72 -68.51
N PHE A 26 -39.75 -14.07 -69.47
CA PHE A 26 -39.07 -14.71 -70.57
C PHE A 26 -37.61 -15.07 -70.26
N HIS A 27 -37.16 -14.86 -69.04
CA HIS A 27 -35.78 -15.11 -68.58
C HIS A 27 -34.72 -14.37 -69.43
N ILE A 28 -35.05 -13.16 -69.91
CA ILE A 28 -34.13 -12.30 -70.67
C ILE A 28 -33.40 -11.38 -69.68
N ASP A 29 -32.08 -11.46 -69.74
CA ASP A 29 -31.23 -10.64 -68.88
C ASP A 29 -31.41 -9.13 -69.20
N PRO A 30 -31.88 -8.30 -68.24
CA PRO A 30 -32.11 -6.85 -68.45
C PRO A 30 -30.86 -6.12 -68.87
N ASP A 31 -29.69 -6.54 -68.39
CA ASP A 31 -28.40 -5.91 -68.72
C ASP A 31 -28.03 -6.03 -70.21
N LYS A 32 -28.56 -7.04 -70.92
CA LYS A 32 -28.35 -7.24 -72.34
C LYS A 32 -29.20 -6.38 -73.23
N VAL A 33 -30.34 -5.91 -72.73
CA VAL A 33 -31.29 -5.05 -73.51
C VAL A 33 -31.26 -3.60 -73.13
N SER A 34 -30.62 -3.25 -72.01
CA SER A 34 -30.53 -1.87 -71.50
C SER A 34 -29.77 -0.94 -72.44
N SER A 35 -28.88 -1.45 -73.27
CA SER A 35 -28.14 -0.69 -74.31
C SER A 35 -29.00 -0.33 -75.53
N SER A 36 -30.11 -1.01 -75.78
CA SER A 36 -30.95 -0.83 -76.93
C SER A 36 -32.29 -0.15 -76.66
N GLY A 37 -32.65 0.10 -75.41
CA GLY A 37 -33.88 0.74 -75.06
C GLY A 37 -34.02 1.06 -73.56
N THR A 38 -35.15 1.60 -73.17
CA THR A 38 -35.46 1.99 -71.76
C THR A 38 -36.27 0.87 -71.08
N ILE A 39 -35.78 0.39 -69.92
CA ILE A 39 -36.52 -0.60 -69.12
C ILE A 39 -37.46 0.18 -68.20
N VAL A 40 -38.74 -0.16 -68.22
CA VAL A 40 -39.79 0.38 -67.32
C VAL A 40 -40.21 -0.68 -66.31
N ASN A 41 -40.81 -0.22 -65.19
CA ASN A 41 -41.26 -1.09 -64.10
C ASN A 41 -40.16 -1.93 -63.44
N GLU A 42 -38.92 -1.48 -63.53
CA GLU A 42 -37.81 -2.14 -62.87
C GLU A 42 -37.93 -2.01 -61.34
N PRO A 43 -37.84 -3.10 -60.59
CA PRO A 43 -37.88 -3.03 -59.10
C PRO A 43 -36.68 -2.22 -58.56
N TYR A 44 -36.91 -1.51 -57.46
CA TYR A 44 -35.89 -0.61 -56.87
C TYR A 44 -34.58 -1.34 -56.56
N TRP A 45 -34.63 -2.64 -56.11
CA TRP A 45 -33.41 -3.40 -55.79
C TRP A 45 -32.59 -3.74 -57.04
N GLU A 46 -33.17 -3.92 -58.19
CA GLU A 46 -32.46 -4.18 -59.44
C GLU A 46 -31.83 -2.90 -59.99
N LYS A 47 -32.65 -1.83 -60.02
CA LYS A 47 -32.19 -0.49 -60.46
C LYS A 47 -30.99 0.03 -59.66
N TYR A 48 -30.94 -0.27 -58.37
CA TYR A 48 -29.90 0.23 -57.45
C TYR A 48 -29.00 -0.90 -56.90
N LYS A 49 -28.95 -2.07 -57.55
CA LYS A 49 -28.20 -3.25 -57.06
C LYS A 49 -26.77 -2.96 -56.72
N TYR A 50 -26.06 -2.21 -57.54
CA TYR A 50 -24.66 -1.84 -57.30
C TYR A 50 -24.50 -0.90 -56.12
N LEU A 51 -25.47 -0.03 -55.88
CA LEU A 51 -25.47 0.84 -54.74
C LEU A 51 -25.66 0.02 -53.44
N PHE A 52 -26.57 -0.94 -53.43
CA PHE A 52 -26.80 -1.84 -52.27
C PHE A 52 -25.59 -2.73 -52.00
N ILE A 53 -24.94 -3.28 -53.02
CA ILE A 53 -23.73 -4.10 -52.89
C ILE A 53 -22.60 -3.29 -52.23
N LEU A 54 -22.49 -1.99 -52.48
CA LEU A 54 -21.46 -1.13 -51.90
C LEU A 54 -21.86 -0.62 -50.51
N LEU A 55 -23.12 -0.26 -50.31
CA LEU A 55 -23.60 0.40 -49.11
C LEU A 55 -23.79 -0.57 -47.93
N TYR A 56 -24.24 -1.81 -48.20
CA TYR A 56 -24.50 -2.79 -47.18
C TYR A 56 -23.20 -3.25 -46.44
N PRO A 57 -22.14 -3.63 -47.12
CA PRO A 57 -20.89 -4.01 -46.43
C PRO A 57 -20.23 -2.81 -45.73
N SER A 58 -20.39 -1.58 -46.26
CA SER A 58 -19.85 -0.40 -45.59
C SER A 58 -20.54 -0.08 -44.28
N ILE A 59 -21.88 -0.18 -44.22
CA ILE A 59 -22.65 -0.02 -42.98
C ILE A 59 -22.27 -1.14 -41.97
N LEU A 60 -22.16 -2.39 -42.45
CA LEU A 60 -21.76 -3.50 -41.61
C LEU A 60 -20.35 -3.31 -41.02
N ALA A 61 -19.40 -2.85 -41.84
CA ALA A 61 -18.05 -2.53 -41.39
C ALA A 61 -18.02 -1.42 -40.33
N LEU A 62 -18.82 -0.38 -40.50
CA LEU A 62 -18.95 0.70 -39.53
C LEU A 62 -19.55 0.21 -38.20
N LEU A 63 -20.54 -0.66 -38.25
CA LEU A 63 -21.13 -1.27 -37.04
C LEU A 63 -20.09 -2.12 -36.29
N ILE A 64 -19.36 -2.97 -37.01
CA ILE A 64 -18.29 -3.79 -36.41
C ILE A 64 -17.20 -2.89 -35.80
N ALA A 65 -16.76 -1.85 -36.53
CA ALA A 65 -15.76 -0.91 -36.03
C ALA A 65 -16.25 -0.19 -34.75
N SER A 66 -17.52 0.22 -34.72
CA SER A 66 -18.15 0.83 -33.56
C SER A 66 -18.17 -0.10 -32.35
N ILE A 67 -18.57 -1.36 -32.55
CA ILE A 67 -18.58 -2.37 -31.47
C ILE A 67 -17.17 -2.62 -30.92
N VAL A 68 -16.18 -2.77 -31.82
CA VAL A 68 -14.79 -2.97 -31.44
C VAL A 68 -14.24 -1.75 -30.67
N TRP A 69 -14.58 -0.55 -31.11
CA TRP A 69 -14.19 0.67 -30.42
C TRP A 69 -14.79 0.76 -29.01
N LEU A 70 -16.10 0.49 -28.87
CA LEU A 70 -16.79 0.44 -27.58
C LEU A 70 -16.16 -0.60 -26.63
N MET A 71 -15.87 -1.80 -27.15
CA MET A 71 -15.23 -2.86 -26.34
C MET A 71 -13.83 -2.44 -25.87
N ARG A 72 -13.06 -1.79 -26.74
CA ARG A 72 -11.72 -1.28 -26.37
C ARG A 72 -11.81 -0.15 -25.34
N ALA A 73 -12.75 0.77 -25.51
CA ALA A 73 -12.97 1.88 -24.59
C ALA A 73 -13.36 1.35 -23.19
N ASN A 74 -14.32 0.44 -23.12
CA ASN A 74 -14.76 -0.18 -21.87
C ASN A 74 -13.64 -0.96 -21.17
N ARG A 75 -12.83 -1.73 -21.93
CA ARG A 75 -11.67 -2.44 -21.38
C ARG A 75 -10.61 -1.49 -20.80
N ARG A 76 -10.38 -0.33 -21.43
CA ARG A 76 -9.44 0.68 -20.93
C ARG A 76 -9.93 1.29 -19.61
N GLU A 77 -11.21 1.60 -19.54
CA GLU A 77 -11.81 2.16 -18.33
C GLU A 77 -11.80 1.15 -17.16
N SER A 78 -12.16 -0.11 -17.43
CA SER A 78 -12.11 -1.18 -16.43
C SER A 78 -10.70 -1.39 -15.87
N LYS A 79 -9.67 -1.40 -16.74
CA LYS A 79 -8.27 -1.50 -16.30
C LYS A 79 -7.87 -0.32 -15.40
N ARG A 80 -8.26 0.91 -15.75
CA ARG A 80 -7.97 2.10 -14.93
C ARG A 80 -8.64 2.02 -13.55
N ARG A 81 -9.90 1.58 -13.50
CA ARG A 81 -10.63 1.39 -12.24
C ARG A 81 -9.97 0.34 -11.35
N ILE A 82 -9.59 -0.81 -11.92
CA ILE A 82 -8.90 -1.88 -11.18
C ILE A 82 -7.55 -1.37 -10.65
N GLN A 83 -6.75 -0.68 -11.46
CA GLN A 83 -5.48 -0.12 -11.02
C GLN A 83 -5.63 0.90 -9.89
N ALA A 84 -6.63 1.78 -9.98
CA ALA A 84 -6.93 2.76 -8.93
C ALA A 84 -7.35 2.07 -7.62
N GLN A 85 -8.22 1.07 -7.69
CA GLN A 85 -8.65 0.29 -6.54
C GLN A 85 -7.48 -0.49 -5.90
N THR A 86 -6.63 -1.11 -6.72
CA THR A 86 -5.45 -1.83 -6.21
C THR A 86 -4.49 -0.89 -5.47
N ARG A 87 -4.25 0.32 -6.01
CA ARG A 87 -3.41 1.32 -5.33
C ARG A 87 -4.00 1.73 -3.97
N LEU A 88 -5.30 2.00 -3.92
CA LEU A 88 -5.99 2.35 -2.67
C LEU A 88 -5.92 1.21 -1.64
N LEU A 89 -6.12 -0.04 -2.08
CA LEU A 89 -6.02 -1.21 -1.20
C LEU A 89 -4.60 -1.38 -0.64
N VAL A 90 -3.56 -1.20 -1.47
CA VAL A 90 -2.17 -1.27 -1.01
C VAL A 90 -1.86 -0.15 -0.02
N GLN A 91 -2.30 1.08 -0.30
CA GLN A 91 -2.11 2.20 0.62
C GLN A 91 -2.83 1.96 1.96
N ASN A 92 -4.09 1.53 1.93
CA ASN A 92 -4.86 1.25 3.15
C ASN A 92 -4.19 0.13 3.97
N LYS A 93 -3.71 -0.93 3.32
CA LYS A 93 -3.00 -2.01 3.99
C LYS A 93 -1.71 -1.55 4.65
N LEU A 94 -0.95 -0.66 4.00
CA LEU A 94 0.26 -0.07 4.60
C LEU A 94 -0.07 0.80 5.82
N VAL A 95 -1.13 1.60 5.75
CA VAL A 95 -1.60 2.40 6.89
C VAL A 95 -2.08 1.53 8.03
N GLU A 96 -2.83 0.47 7.74
CA GLU A 96 -3.30 -0.50 8.74
C GLU A 96 -2.14 -1.21 9.43
N GLN A 97 -1.17 -1.73 8.67
CA GLN A 97 0.04 -2.36 9.22
C GLN A 97 0.85 -1.39 10.10
N ARG A 98 0.95 -0.12 9.67
CA ARG A 98 1.62 0.90 10.47
C ARG A 98 0.87 1.16 11.78
N ASN A 99 -0.45 1.32 11.74
CA ASN A 99 -1.26 1.54 12.93
C ASN A 99 -1.20 0.33 13.88
N GLU A 100 -1.21 -0.88 13.35
CA GLU A 100 -1.05 -2.11 14.14
C GLU A 100 0.32 -2.14 14.83
N PHE A 101 1.40 -1.83 14.10
CA PHE A 101 2.73 -1.71 14.67
C PHE A 101 2.78 -0.65 15.78
N ASP A 102 2.25 0.55 15.52
CA ASP A 102 2.21 1.62 16.51
C ASP A 102 1.43 1.20 17.77
N ASN A 103 0.29 0.54 17.62
CA ASN A 103 -0.51 0.03 18.75
C ASN A 103 0.24 -1.03 19.57
N VAL A 104 0.86 -2.02 18.91
CA VAL A 104 1.66 -3.04 19.58
C VAL A 104 2.83 -2.40 20.31
N PHE A 105 3.55 -1.51 19.64
CA PHE A 105 4.73 -0.85 20.18
C PHE A 105 4.40 0.02 21.41
N HIS A 106 3.25 0.72 21.39
CA HIS A 106 2.79 1.51 22.52
C HIS A 106 2.14 0.69 23.66
N SER A 107 1.76 -0.56 23.39
CA SER A 107 1.22 -1.45 24.43
C SER A 107 2.30 -2.15 25.26
N ILE A 108 3.55 -2.14 24.80
CA ILE A 108 4.68 -2.69 25.55
C ILE A 108 4.87 -1.89 26.85
N ARG A 109 4.91 -2.60 27.98
CA ARG A 109 5.09 -1.97 29.30
C ARG A 109 6.49 -1.42 29.53
N ASP A 110 7.49 -2.03 28.90
CA ASP A 110 8.86 -1.57 28.95
C ASP A 110 9.00 -0.28 28.11
N GLY A 111 9.83 0.64 28.56
CA GLY A 111 10.20 1.82 27.79
C GLY A 111 11.03 1.39 26.60
N VAL A 112 10.63 1.77 25.38
CA VAL A 112 11.38 1.45 24.17
C VAL A 112 11.69 2.75 23.41
N ILE A 113 12.94 2.86 22.97
CA ILE A 113 13.42 3.95 22.14
C ILE A 113 14.33 3.38 21.05
N THR A 114 14.19 3.91 19.84
CA THR A 114 15.07 3.55 18.73
C THR A 114 15.91 4.72 18.29
N TYR A 115 17.12 4.42 17.84
CA TYR A 115 18.10 5.35 17.34
C TYR A 115 18.54 4.96 15.93
N ASP A 116 18.89 5.94 15.11
CA ASP A 116 19.60 5.71 13.86
C ASP A 116 21.09 5.43 14.10
N THR A 117 21.86 5.23 13.02
CA THR A 117 23.31 5.01 13.09
C THR A 117 24.10 6.22 13.58
N ASP A 118 23.54 7.42 13.46
CA ASP A 118 24.14 8.67 13.92
C ASP A 118 23.72 9.05 15.34
N LEU A 119 23.04 8.11 16.04
CA LEU A 119 22.58 8.24 17.42
C LEU A 119 21.46 9.27 17.60
N HIS A 120 20.71 9.61 16.55
CA HIS A 120 19.49 10.40 16.69
C HIS A 120 18.31 9.50 17.04
N ILE A 121 17.42 10.03 17.86
CA ILE A 121 16.17 9.35 18.22
C ILE A 121 15.30 9.25 16.99
N HIS A 122 14.90 8.04 16.65
CA HIS A 122 13.97 7.77 15.56
C HIS A 122 12.53 7.59 16.06
N PHE A 123 12.37 6.89 17.19
CA PHE A 123 11.06 6.62 17.76
C PHE A 123 11.13 6.37 19.28
N THR A 124 10.05 6.74 20.00
CA THR A 124 9.88 6.47 21.43
C THR A 124 8.48 5.93 21.69
N ASN A 125 8.34 4.93 22.57
CA ASN A 125 7.02 4.46 22.96
C ASN A 125 6.46 5.25 24.15
N ARG A 126 5.15 5.13 24.35
CA ARG A 126 4.44 5.80 25.42
C ARG A 126 4.99 5.45 26.81
N SER A 127 5.33 4.17 27.01
CA SER A 127 5.81 3.68 28.32
C SER A 127 7.11 4.35 28.74
N LEU A 128 8.07 4.56 27.83
CA LEU A 128 9.30 5.29 28.13
C LEU A 128 9.00 6.74 28.56
N LEU A 129 8.16 7.44 27.80
CA LEU A 129 7.82 8.83 28.10
C LEU A 129 7.08 8.97 29.43
N GLN A 130 6.17 8.04 29.75
CA GLN A 130 5.51 7.98 31.04
C GLN A 130 6.48 7.68 32.19
N MET A 131 7.43 6.78 32.00
CA MET A 131 8.49 6.45 32.96
C MET A 131 9.37 7.67 33.27
N LEU A 132 9.65 8.47 32.26
CA LEU A 132 10.43 9.70 32.36
C LEU A 132 9.59 10.94 32.74
N HIS A 133 8.26 10.82 32.87
CA HIS A 133 7.31 11.93 33.09
C HIS A 133 7.36 13.01 31.98
N LEU A 134 7.70 12.61 30.76
CA LEU A 134 7.79 13.48 29.60
C LEU A 134 6.45 13.59 28.87
N PRO A 135 6.17 14.73 28.20
CA PRO A 135 4.99 14.89 27.39
C PRO A 135 4.94 13.87 26.25
N TYR A 136 3.76 13.37 25.97
CA TYR A 136 3.50 12.39 24.93
C TYR A 136 2.56 12.99 23.88
N ASP A 137 2.97 12.89 22.62
CA ASP A 137 2.09 13.11 21.47
C ASP A 137 1.57 11.76 20.92
N SER A 138 0.42 11.76 20.28
CA SER A 138 -0.21 10.56 19.73
C SER A 138 0.61 9.82 18.67
N GLY A 139 1.73 10.38 18.21
CA GLY A 139 2.62 9.81 17.20
C GLY A 139 3.98 9.35 17.73
N GLY A 140 4.34 9.62 19.00
CA GLY A 140 5.65 9.28 19.57
C GLY A 140 6.84 9.97 18.89
N ARG A 141 6.58 11.03 18.13
CA ARG A 141 7.58 11.68 17.28
C ARG A 141 8.12 13.01 17.82
N PHE A 142 7.59 13.47 18.94
CA PHE A 142 7.98 14.75 19.52
C PHE A 142 9.51 14.85 19.73
N TYR A 143 10.17 13.74 20.00
CA TYR A 143 11.61 13.65 20.25
C TYR A 143 12.41 13.16 19.05
N GLU A 144 11.78 12.93 17.88
CA GLU A 144 12.44 12.44 16.65
C GLU A 144 13.51 13.43 16.20
N GLY A 145 14.70 12.94 15.83
CA GLY A 145 15.83 13.73 15.41
C GLY A 145 16.69 14.33 16.53
N MET A 146 16.28 14.21 17.81
CA MET A 146 17.13 14.62 18.93
C MET A 146 18.27 13.62 19.15
N MET A 147 19.42 14.10 19.63
CA MET A 147 20.57 13.24 19.96
C MET A 147 20.30 12.32 21.15
N ALA A 148 20.88 11.15 21.13
CA ALA A 148 20.89 10.26 22.28
C ALA A 148 21.45 10.97 23.53
N GLY A 149 20.77 10.77 24.67
CA GLY A 149 21.13 11.45 25.91
C GLY A 149 20.52 12.86 26.10
N SER A 150 19.73 13.36 25.13
CA SER A 150 19.05 14.65 25.26
C SER A 150 17.81 14.57 26.17
N ILE A 151 17.17 13.42 26.30
CA ILE A 151 15.97 13.25 27.12
C ILE A 151 16.22 12.47 28.43
N PHE A 152 17.17 11.55 28.42
CA PHE A 152 17.61 10.81 29.62
C PHE A 152 19.05 10.35 29.48
N LYS A 153 19.63 9.97 30.60
CA LYS A 153 20.96 9.34 30.71
C LYS A 153 20.88 8.07 31.54
N ILE A 154 21.82 7.16 31.32
CA ILE A 154 21.96 5.94 32.11
C ILE A 154 23.29 6.01 32.85
N TYR A 155 23.22 5.96 34.18
CA TYR A 155 24.39 6.04 35.05
C TYR A 155 24.72 4.69 35.64
N TYR A 156 25.98 4.33 35.62
CA TYR A 156 26.54 3.18 36.32
C TYR A 156 27.89 3.57 36.93
N ASN A 157 28.06 3.29 38.22
CA ASN A 157 29.24 3.73 38.99
C ASN A 157 29.56 5.24 38.85
N GLY A 158 28.51 6.07 38.79
CA GLY A 158 28.65 7.50 38.66
C GLY A 158 28.96 8.06 37.26
N GLN A 159 29.09 7.18 36.25
CA GLN A 159 29.37 7.54 34.87
C GLN A 159 28.16 7.37 33.98
N ASP A 160 27.94 8.30 33.04
CA ASP A 160 26.95 8.16 31.97
C ASP A 160 27.45 7.15 30.94
N ILE A 161 26.78 6.02 30.82
CA ILE A 161 27.15 4.91 29.96
C ILE A 161 26.32 4.80 28.68
N LEU A 162 25.22 5.56 28.53
CA LEU A 162 24.31 5.44 27.40
C LEU A 162 25.03 5.54 26.05
N HIS A 163 25.82 6.59 25.87
CA HIS A 163 26.52 6.85 24.60
C HIS A 163 27.55 5.78 24.26
N SER A 164 28.27 5.30 25.28
CA SER A 164 29.28 4.24 25.11
C SER A 164 28.63 2.90 24.72
N MET A 165 27.50 2.56 25.33
CA MET A 165 26.73 1.35 25.00
C MET A 165 26.20 1.40 23.58
N LEU A 166 25.59 2.51 23.17
CA LEU A 166 25.08 2.70 21.80
C LEU A 166 26.20 2.55 20.76
N LYS A 167 27.34 3.20 20.97
CA LYS A 167 28.52 3.06 20.09
C LYS A 167 29.05 1.63 20.04
N GLN A 168 29.06 0.93 21.16
CA GLN A 168 29.46 -0.47 21.21
C GLN A 168 28.56 -1.36 20.35
N VAL A 169 27.24 -1.21 20.45
CA VAL A 169 26.26 -1.94 19.64
C VAL A 169 26.41 -1.60 18.16
N ALA A 170 26.56 -0.31 17.82
CA ALA A 170 26.77 0.12 16.45
C ALA A 170 28.05 -0.48 15.82
N ALA A 171 29.13 -0.56 16.58
CA ALA A 171 30.42 -1.04 16.09
C ALA A 171 30.50 -2.57 16.00
N LYS A 172 30.00 -3.29 17.01
CA LYS A 172 30.09 -4.76 17.09
C LYS A 172 28.90 -5.49 16.50
N GLY A 173 27.73 -4.83 16.42
CA GLY A 173 26.50 -5.47 15.99
C GLY A 173 25.96 -6.52 16.95
N GLU A 174 26.38 -6.49 18.19
CA GLU A 174 25.93 -7.39 19.26
C GLU A 174 25.09 -6.63 20.27
N SER A 175 24.14 -7.30 20.91
CA SER A 175 23.34 -6.70 21.98
C SER A 175 24.19 -6.44 23.23
N VAL A 176 23.87 -5.35 23.94
CA VAL A 176 24.55 -4.97 25.18
C VAL A 176 23.51 -4.79 26.26
N LYS A 177 23.60 -5.55 27.36
CA LYS A 177 22.71 -5.42 28.52
C LYS A 177 23.12 -4.24 29.39
N ILE A 178 22.12 -3.56 29.94
CA ILE A 178 22.35 -2.55 30.98
C ILE A 178 22.91 -3.26 32.22
N PRO A 179 24.04 -2.79 32.78
CA PRO A 179 24.64 -3.39 33.97
C PRO A 179 23.66 -3.37 35.15
N GLN A 180 23.71 -4.42 35.97
CA GLN A 180 22.93 -4.46 37.20
C GLN A 180 23.36 -3.34 38.15
N GLY A 181 22.40 -2.62 38.74
CA GLY A 181 22.67 -1.46 39.59
C GLY A 181 22.83 -0.16 38.80
N ALA A 182 22.50 -0.15 37.51
CA ALA A 182 22.41 1.10 36.75
C ALA A 182 21.12 1.86 37.06
N PHE A 183 21.20 3.19 36.94
CA PHE A 183 20.09 4.10 37.15
C PHE A 183 19.83 4.92 35.92
N MET A 184 18.56 5.14 35.62
CA MET A 184 18.12 6.08 34.58
C MET A 184 17.71 7.40 35.22
N LYS A 185 18.11 8.50 34.59
CA LYS A 185 17.76 9.87 35.00
C LYS A 185 17.24 10.63 33.79
N GLU A 186 16.09 11.29 33.93
CA GLU A 186 15.62 12.28 32.96
C GLU A 186 16.50 13.54 33.04
N VAL A 187 16.83 14.15 31.90
CA VAL A 187 17.81 15.24 31.82
C VAL A 187 17.38 16.48 32.63
N HIS A 188 16.08 16.77 32.65
CA HIS A 188 15.53 17.98 33.33
C HIS A 188 14.97 17.68 34.72
N SER A 189 15.19 16.49 35.26
CA SER A 189 14.73 16.07 36.60
C SER A 189 15.89 15.60 37.45
N ASP A 190 15.77 15.74 38.76
CA ASP A 190 16.73 15.16 39.72
C ASP A 190 16.32 13.75 40.19
N LYS A 191 15.28 13.18 39.61
CA LYS A 191 14.81 11.83 39.96
C LYS A 191 15.62 10.77 39.22
N TYR A 192 16.06 9.79 39.98
CA TYR A 192 16.71 8.58 39.49
C TYR A 192 15.81 7.38 39.81
N PHE A 193 15.83 6.39 38.93
CA PHE A 193 15.21 5.11 39.21
C PHE A 193 16.10 3.98 38.68
N PRO A 194 16.13 2.83 39.38
CA PRO A 194 16.89 1.69 38.93
C PRO A 194 16.28 1.14 37.64
N VAL A 195 17.15 0.81 36.69
CA VAL A 195 16.75 0.38 35.35
C VAL A 195 17.41 -0.95 34.99
N SER A 196 16.66 -1.80 34.35
CA SER A 196 17.12 -3.01 33.68
C SER A 196 16.72 -2.98 32.21
N GLY A 197 17.51 -3.58 31.35
CA GLY A 197 17.19 -3.61 29.92
C GLY A 197 18.40 -3.97 29.05
N GLU A 198 18.23 -3.73 27.76
CA GLU A 198 19.30 -4.01 26.78
C GLU A 198 19.19 -3.10 25.55
N ILE A 199 20.30 -2.93 24.88
CA ILE A 199 20.38 -2.27 23.58
C ILE A 199 20.66 -3.36 22.54
N VAL A 200 19.83 -3.42 21.51
CA VAL A 200 19.96 -4.39 20.42
C VAL A 200 20.12 -3.66 19.08
N PRO A 201 20.91 -4.21 18.13
CA PRO A 201 21.02 -3.65 16.79
C PRO A 201 19.75 -3.92 15.97
N ILE A 202 19.26 -2.91 15.24
CA ILE A 202 18.25 -3.06 14.22
C ILE A 202 18.94 -3.31 12.89
N ARG A 203 18.59 -4.41 12.22
CA ARG A 203 19.23 -4.82 10.95
C ARG A 203 18.21 -4.81 9.82
N SER A 204 18.67 -4.36 8.66
CA SER A 204 17.99 -4.57 7.38
C SER A 204 18.93 -5.39 6.50
N LYS A 205 18.53 -6.64 6.20
CA LYS A 205 19.42 -7.65 5.61
C LYS A 205 20.68 -7.81 6.51
N ASP A 206 21.88 -7.54 5.99
CA ASP A 206 23.14 -7.68 6.72
C ASP A 206 23.72 -6.35 7.27
N THR A 207 23.02 -5.23 7.02
CA THR A 207 23.47 -3.91 7.49
C THR A 207 22.71 -3.46 8.73
N ILE A 208 23.45 -2.87 9.69
CA ILE A 208 22.86 -2.22 10.86
C ILE A 208 22.26 -0.88 10.39
N THR A 209 20.96 -0.70 10.59
CA THR A 209 20.23 0.51 10.21
C THR A 209 19.88 1.37 11.42
N GLY A 210 20.11 0.86 12.63
CA GLY A 210 19.83 1.57 13.87
C GLY A 210 19.99 0.68 15.08
N MET A 211 19.52 1.15 16.23
CA MET A 211 19.56 0.44 17.51
C MET A 211 18.23 0.64 18.26
N ALA A 212 17.85 -0.34 19.04
CA ALA A 212 16.71 -0.25 19.95
C ALA A 212 17.18 -0.48 21.38
N LEU A 213 16.84 0.44 22.27
CA LEU A 213 16.98 0.27 23.72
C LEU A 213 15.62 -0.11 24.30
N SER A 214 15.56 -1.21 25.02
CA SER A 214 14.46 -1.52 25.93
C SER A 214 14.91 -1.25 27.38
N ALA A 215 14.04 -0.58 28.14
CA ALA A 215 14.33 -0.19 29.52
C ALA A 215 13.10 -0.45 30.41
N ARG A 216 13.32 -1.09 31.54
CA ARG A 216 12.30 -1.37 32.56
C ARG A 216 12.69 -0.71 33.87
N ASN A 217 11.76 0.05 34.45
CA ASN A 217 11.91 0.52 35.82
C ASN A 217 11.68 -0.62 36.80
N ILE A 218 12.71 -0.97 37.57
CA ILE A 218 12.71 -2.09 38.53
C ILE A 218 12.59 -1.62 40.00
N SER A 219 12.17 -0.38 40.24
CA SER A 219 12.02 0.17 41.59
C SER A 219 11.12 -0.69 42.48
N ASN A 220 10.00 -1.20 41.94
CA ASN A 220 9.07 -2.03 42.70
C ASN A 220 9.65 -3.40 43.04
N GLU A 221 10.36 -4.03 42.08
CA GLU A 221 11.01 -5.33 42.26
C GLU A 221 12.12 -5.23 43.32
N GLU A 222 12.96 -4.17 43.22
CA GLU A 222 14.01 -3.95 44.23
C GLU A 222 13.43 -3.63 45.61
N MET A 223 12.36 -2.85 45.68
CA MET A 223 11.68 -2.57 46.96
C MET A 223 11.09 -3.83 47.58
N GLN A 224 10.40 -4.64 46.78
CA GLN A 224 9.86 -5.91 47.26
C GLN A 224 10.96 -6.85 47.75
N LYS A 225 12.10 -6.92 47.02
CA LYS A 225 13.24 -7.73 47.45
C LYS A 225 13.81 -7.23 48.79
N ARG A 226 14.01 -5.93 48.94
CA ARG A 226 14.47 -5.34 50.22
C ARG A 226 13.50 -5.58 51.37
N PHE A 227 12.20 -5.46 51.11
CA PHE A 227 11.19 -5.79 52.13
C PHE A 227 11.25 -7.25 52.52
N PHE A 228 11.41 -8.15 51.55
CA PHE A 228 11.53 -9.58 51.81
C PHE A 228 12.80 -9.89 52.62
N ASP A 229 13.96 -9.35 52.22
CA ASP A 229 15.23 -9.53 52.89
C ASP A 229 15.17 -9.00 54.34
N MET A 230 14.57 -7.82 54.57
CA MET A 230 14.35 -7.29 55.93
C MET A 230 13.40 -8.17 56.76
N ALA A 231 12.32 -8.65 56.15
CA ALA A 231 11.39 -9.52 56.85
C ALA A 231 12.04 -10.86 57.26
N VAL A 232 12.93 -11.38 56.43
CA VAL A 232 13.71 -12.59 56.75
C VAL A 232 14.70 -12.32 57.88
N ASP A 233 15.43 -11.18 57.81
CA ASP A 233 16.43 -10.83 58.83
C ASP A 233 15.80 -10.53 60.20
N GLU A 234 14.68 -9.80 60.24
CA GLU A 234 14.02 -9.44 61.50
C GLU A 234 13.19 -10.57 62.14
N SER A 235 12.62 -11.47 61.31
CA SER A 235 11.66 -12.47 61.84
C SER A 235 12.27 -13.82 62.17
N SER A 236 13.56 -14.04 61.88
CA SER A 236 14.22 -15.36 61.99
C SER A 236 13.48 -16.47 61.20
N ILE A 237 12.72 -16.07 60.18
CA ILE A 237 12.03 -16.99 59.29
C ILE A 237 12.99 -17.34 58.15
N TYR A 238 13.38 -18.58 58.11
CA TYR A 238 14.20 -19.09 57.01
C TYR A 238 13.31 -19.47 55.83
N PRO A 239 13.43 -18.82 54.67
CA PRO A 239 12.69 -19.22 53.50
C PRO A 239 13.14 -20.60 53.06
N TRP A 240 12.17 -21.49 52.86
CA TRP A 240 12.44 -22.78 52.28
C TRP A 240 11.79 -22.86 50.90
N GLN A 241 12.49 -23.47 49.97
CA GLN A 241 12.00 -23.73 48.62
C GLN A 241 11.95 -25.24 48.39
N PHE A 242 10.80 -25.75 47.97
CA PHE A 242 10.65 -27.14 47.61
C PHE A 242 10.76 -27.27 46.10
N ASP A 243 11.73 -28.02 45.63
CA ASP A 243 11.90 -28.34 44.23
C ASP A 243 11.08 -29.60 43.90
N MET A 244 10.04 -29.45 43.12
CA MET A 244 9.15 -30.53 42.71
C MET A 244 9.80 -31.56 41.78
N GLU A 245 10.83 -31.21 41.06
CA GLU A 245 11.51 -32.12 40.14
C GLU A 245 12.50 -33.04 40.88
N THR A 246 13.19 -32.48 41.85
CA THR A 246 14.21 -33.23 42.62
C THR A 246 13.68 -33.76 43.92
N ASN A 247 12.46 -33.37 44.35
CA ASN A 247 11.83 -33.74 45.60
C ASN A 247 12.66 -33.37 46.87
N LEU A 248 13.47 -32.31 46.72
CA LEU A 248 14.36 -31.81 47.79
C LEU A 248 13.88 -30.46 48.29
N SER A 249 13.93 -30.25 49.60
CA SER A 249 13.76 -28.93 50.18
C SER A 249 15.11 -28.28 50.42
N LEU A 250 15.27 -27.06 49.92
CA LEU A 250 16.46 -26.25 50.16
C LEU A 250 16.11 -25.19 51.23
N ILE A 251 16.86 -25.22 52.34
CA ILE A 251 16.86 -24.14 53.31
C ILE A 251 18.05 -23.27 52.99
N HIS A 252 17.81 -22.02 52.58
CA HIS A 252 18.88 -21.04 52.49
C HIS A 252 19.21 -20.56 53.90
N ILE A 253 20.42 -20.96 54.39
CA ILE A 253 21.05 -20.45 55.60
C ILE A 253 21.83 -19.21 55.22
#